data_1734a59d9b1fc342f20af56b7d824be9
#
_entry.id   1734a59d9b1fc342f20af56b7d824be9
#
_cell.length_a   1.000
_cell.length_b   1.000
_cell.length_c   1.000
_cell.angle_alpha   90.00
_cell.angle_beta   90.00
_cell.angle_gamma   90.00
#
_symmetry.space_group_name_H-M   'P 1'
#
loop_
_entity.id
_entity.type
_entity.pdbx_description
1 polymer ?
#
loop_
_entity_poly.entity_id
_entity_poly.type
_entity_poly.pdbx_seq_one_letter_code
_entity_poly.pdbx_strand_id
1 'polypeptide(L)'
;LAPAAFEHGAGGRSASWPAQDWYRGFGSDELDALVDFAASNNTDLAGARERVAQADARARMAGAAILPSVGANANGNFLAGRSQQGSGHELDWFAMLSASYEVDFWGKNRATANAARLQAGASLAERDTVALTILGGVADQYFQVLALRERVAIARSNRDAAQKILEVVQARFNAGVADPTELAAQKAALDRAQIAISDLEQLETEARAALALLLGRVPESFQVEGQSLDVLREPLVSAGLPSELLARRPDVAAAEANLQASSANLAAARAAMFPSLALTAGGGVQNPALPATVLTIAGVGPSFELGASLTQPIFEHGRLRAQRDEAAAKERELLAGYRAAIIAALVDVENALAALQHLDATREFEKGSLAESERAFEGARLRYQRGAGDFLTLLESQRTLYAARDQFTQYELARLQALVALCKALGGGWKAPA
;
A
#
# COMPACT_ATOMS: atom_id res chain seq x y z
N LEU A 1 15.45 -20.67 -0.02
CA LEU A 1 14.08 -20.65 0.51
C LEU A 1 13.00 -20.77 -0.58
N ALA A 2 13.29 -20.39 -1.84
CA ALA A 2 12.32 -20.49 -2.92
C ALA A 2 12.23 -21.94 -3.43
N PRO A 3 11.01 -22.52 -3.57
CA PRO A 3 10.81 -23.81 -4.18
C PRO A 3 11.16 -23.78 -5.68
N ALA A 4 11.32 -24.93 -6.31
CA ALA A 4 11.66 -25.03 -7.74
C ALA A 4 10.48 -24.63 -8.64
N ALA A 5 9.24 -24.82 -8.18
CA ALA A 5 8.00 -24.45 -8.89
C ALA A 5 6.91 -24.15 -7.87
N PHE A 6 5.86 -23.42 -8.30
CA PHE A 6 4.63 -23.27 -7.53
C PHE A 6 3.80 -24.56 -7.58
N GLU A 7 3.18 -24.94 -6.48
CA GLU A 7 2.38 -26.17 -6.38
C GLU A 7 1.13 -26.12 -7.29
N HIS A 8 0.47 -24.94 -7.32
CA HIS A 8 -0.72 -24.68 -8.14
C HIS A 8 -0.40 -23.97 -9.46
N GLY A 9 0.90 -23.87 -9.83
CA GLY A 9 1.33 -23.30 -11.09
C GLY A 9 0.91 -24.20 -12.26
N ALA A 10 0.07 -23.71 -13.16
CA ALA A 10 -0.30 -24.44 -14.38
C ALA A 10 0.94 -24.67 -15.24
N GLY A 11 1.45 -25.90 -15.25
CA GLY A 11 2.52 -26.31 -16.14
C GLY A 11 2.11 -26.09 -17.60
N GLY A 12 2.79 -25.17 -18.29
CA GLY A 12 2.76 -25.14 -19.75
C GLY A 12 1.98 -24.02 -20.44
N ARG A 13 1.42 -23.03 -19.77
CA ARG A 13 0.93 -21.82 -20.47
C ARG A 13 2.08 -20.81 -20.60
N SER A 14 2.53 -20.56 -21.84
CA SER A 14 3.45 -19.48 -22.19
C SER A 14 2.74 -18.13 -22.08
N ALA A 15 2.39 -17.72 -20.87
CA ALA A 15 1.94 -16.39 -20.59
C ALA A 15 3.09 -15.58 -19.97
N SER A 16 3.14 -14.28 -20.22
CA SER A 16 4.16 -13.38 -19.69
C SER A 16 3.83 -12.94 -18.27
N TRP A 17 4.85 -12.54 -17.52
CA TRP A 17 4.67 -11.78 -16.28
C TRP A 17 3.77 -10.57 -16.52
N PRO A 18 2.97 -10.12 -15.52
CA PRO A 18 2.17 -8.94 -15.69
C PRO A 18 3.03 -7.73 -16.06
N ALA A 19 2.55 -6.94 -17.02
CA ALA A 19 3.14 -5.65 -17.36
C ALA A 19 2.79 -4.60 -16.30
N GLN A 20 3.44 -3.42 -16.32
CA GLN A 20 3.13 -2.34 -15.37
C GLN A 20 1.69 -1.83 -15.52
N ASP A 21 1.14 -1.94 -16.71
CA ASP A 21 -0.22 -1.59 -17.08
C ASP A 21 -1.17 -2.81 -17.15
N TRP A 22 -0.93 -3.81 -16.30
CA TRP A 22 -1.67 -5.08 -16.27
C TRP A 22 -3.20 -4.90 -16.21
N TYR A 23 -3.68 -3.81 -15.60
CA TYR A 23 -5.10 -3.49 -15.49
C TYR A 23 -5.77 -3.25 -16.85
N ARG A 24 -5.03 -2.82 -17.88
CA ARG A 24 -5.53 -2.67 -19.25
C ARG A 24 -5.92 -4.00 -19.88
N GLY A 25 -5.37 -5.09 -19.38
CA GLY A 25 -5.74 -6.44 -19.80
C GLY A 25 -7.21 -6.80 -19.55
N PHE A 26 -7.89 -6.07 -18.65
CA PHE A 26 -9.32 -6.24 -18.41
C PHE A 26 -10.21 -5.57 -19.49
N GLY A 27 -9.64 -4.77 -20.39
CA GLY A 27 -10.32 -4.24 -21.58
C GLY A 27 -11.43 -3.23 -21.29
N SER A 28 -11.30 -2.46 -20.20
CA SER A 28 -12.24 -1.41 -19.80
C SER A 28 -11.53 -0.06 -19.79
N ASP A 29 -11.91 0.82 -20.73
CA ASP A 29 -11.38 2.19 -20.79
C ASP A 29 -11.72 3.00 -19.51
N GLU A 30 -12.87 2.69 -18.88
CA GLU A 30 -13.24 3.31 -17.61
C GLU A 30 -12.33 2.87 -16.47
N LEU A 31 -12.02 1.57 -16.37
CA LEU A 31 -11.05 1.08 -15.39
C LEU A 31 -9.68 1.74 -15.57
N ASP A 32 -9.21 1.82 -16.82
CA ASP A 32 -7.94 2.45 -17.16
C ASP A 32 -7.89 3.90 -16.69
N ALA A 33 -8.94 4.66 -16.99
CA ALA A 33 -9.06 6.06 -16.56
C ALA A 33 -9.11 6.20 -15.03
N LEU A 34 -9.82 5.31 -14.32
CA LEU A 34 -9.90 5.31 -12.86
C LEU A 34 -8.56 4.99 -12.21
N VAL A 35 -7.83 4.00 -12.73
CA VAL A 35 -6.50 3.61 -12.23
C VAL A 35 -5.49 4.75 -12.47
N ASP A 36 -5.45 5.35 -13.67
CA ASP A 36 -4.57 6.46 -14.00
C ASP A 36 -4.90 7.69 -13.14
N PHE A 37 -6.18 7.94 -12.88
CA PHE A 37 -6.61 9.00 -11.97
C PHE A 37 -6.16 8.75 -10.53
N ALA A 38 -6.35 7.55 -9.99
CA ALA A 38 -5.91 7.18 -8.65
C ALA A 38 -4.39 7.29 -8.50
N ALA A 39 -3.63 6.84 -9.50
CA ALA A 39 -2.18 6.95 -9.52
C ALA A 39 -1.69 8.40 -9.38
N SER A 40 -2.48 9.37 -9.81
CA SER A 40 -2.15 10.80 -9.76
C SER A 40 -2.68 11.51 -8.52
N ASN A 41 -3.84 11.12 -8.02
CA ASN A 41 -4.62 11.91 -7.04
C ASN A 41 -4.82 11.21 -5.68
N ASN A 42 -4.49 9.92 -5.56
CA ASN A 42 -4.67 9.22 -4.30
C ASN A 42 -3.80 9.82 -3.18
N THR A 43 -4.41 10.07 -2.02
CA THR A 43 -3.78 10.76 -0.89
C THR A 43 -2.71 9.92 -0.19
N ASP A 44 -2.89 8.59 -0.13
CA ASP A 44 -1.92 7.70 0.49
C ASP A 44 -0.65 7.58 -0.38
N LEU A 45 -0.84 7.56 -1.70
CA LEU A 45 0.27 7.57 -2.65
C LEU A 45 1.00 8.93 -2.64
N ALA A 46 0.28 10.04 -2.50
CA ALA A 46 0.88 11.35 -2.29
C ALA A 46 1.72 11.36 -1.00
N GLY A 47 1.17 10.87 0.11
CA GLY A 47 1.91 10.72 1.36
C GLY A 47 3.13 9.79 1.24
N ALA A 48 3.04 8.73 0.46
CA ALA A 48 4.19 7.84 0.19
C ALA A 48 5.30 8.54 -0.61
N ARG A 49 4.95 9.38 -1.60
CA ARG A 49 5.92 10.22 -2.34
C ARG A 49 6.66 11.19 -1.43
N GLU A 50 5.96 11.84 -0.50
CA GLU A 50 6.57 12.75 0.47
C GLU A 50 7.48 12.02 1.47
N ARG A 51 7.17 10.77 1.83
CA ARG A 51 8.08 9.93 2.64
C ARG A 51 9.39 9.63 1.90
N VAL A 52 9.34 9.39 0.58
CA VAL A 52 10.55 9.26 -0.25
C VAL A 52 11.35 10.56 -0.22
N ALA A 53 10.73 11.72 -0.43
CA ALA A 53 11.39 13.01 -0.38
C ALA A 53 12.06 13.28 0.99
N GLN A 54 11.41 12.90 2.10
CA GLN A 54 11.99 12.96 3.44
C GLN A 54 13.20 12.03 3.58
N ALA A 55 13.12 10.80 3.09
CA ALA A 55 14.21 9.83 3.16
C ALA A 55 15.40 10.30 2.32
N ASP A 56 15.19 10.86 1.14
CA ASP A 56 16.22 11.47 0.30
C ASP A 56 16.88 12.68 1.00
N ALA A 57 16.10 13.51 1.68
CA ALA A 57 16.64 14.62 2.45
C ALA A 57 17.52 14.12 3.62
N ARG A 58 17.07 13.07 4.32
CA ARG A 58 17.89 12.43 5.39
C ARG A 58 19.18 11.83 4.84
N ALA A 59 19.14 11.21 3.65
CA ALA A 59 20.32 10.68 2.99
C ALA A 59 21.33 11.80 2.64
N ARG A 60 20.84 12.96 2.14
CA ARG A 60 21.70 14.15 1.92
C ARG A 60 22.28 14.70 3.22
N MET A 61 21.46 14.78 4.29
CA MET A 61 21.95 15.23 5.62
C MET A 61 23.03 14.30 6.16
N ALA A 62 22.83 12.99 6.09
CA ALA A 62 23.84 12.01 6.51
C ALA A 62 25.11 12.09 5.63
N GLY A 63 24.96 12.31 4.33
CA GLY A 63 26.04 12.50 3.39
C GLY A 63 26.85 13.77 3.64
N ALA A 64 26.24 14.82 4.17
CA ALA A 64 26.94 16.06 4.51
C ALA A 64 27.98 15.88 5.60
N ALA A 65 27.81 14.91 6.51
CA ALA A 65 28.80 14.61 7.57
C ALA A 65 30.16 14.06 7.04
N ILE A 66 30.21 13.67 5.75
CA ILE A 66 31.45 13.23 5.09
C ILE A 66 32.30 14.45 4.65
N LEU A 67 31.73 15.64 4.60
CA LEU A 67 32.37 16.87 4.14
C LEU A 67 32.65 17.80 5.31
N PRO A 68 33.64 18.72 5.18
CA PRO A 68 33.85 19.75 6.18
C PRO A 68 32.63 20.66 6.36
N SER A 69 32.32 21.00 7.60
CA SER A 69 31.36 22.05 7.92
C SER A 69 32.04 23.41 8.07
N VAL A 70 31.44 24.46 7.54
CA VAL A 70 31.91 25.85 7.69
C VAL A 70 30.82 26.65 8.37
N GLY A 71 31.18 27.36 9.44
CA GLY A 71 30.27 28.21 10.19
C GLY A 71 30.87 29.58 10.45
N ALA A 72 30.04 30.58 10.65
CA ALA A 72 30.42 31.90 11.11
C ALA A 72 29.90 32.09 12.54
N ASN A 73 30.80 32.49 13.45
CA ASN A 73 30.47 32.76 14.84
C ASN A 73 30.87 34.20 15.19
N ALA A 74 29.95 34.93 15.79
CA ALA A 74 30.22 36.22 16.38
C ALA A 74 29.69 36.21 17.82
N ASN A 75 30.52 36.64 18.76
CA ASN A 75 30.15 36.72 20.17
C ASN A 75 30.63 38.05 20.73
N GLY A 76 29.84 38.62 21.64
CA GLY A 76 30.21 39.79 22.41
C GLY A 76 29.82 39.57 23.88
N ASN A 77 30.79 39.67 24.77
CA ASN A 77 30.59 39.53 26.22
C ASN A 77 30.90 40.87 26.91
N PHE A 78 29.92 41.35 27.67
CA PHE A 78 30.12 42.51 28.53
C PHE A 78 30.21 42.04 29.99
N LEU A 79 31.37 42.26 30.59
CA LEU A 79 31.59 41.97 32.01
C LEU A 79 31.65 43.28 32.79
N ALA A 80 30.82 43.39 33.83
CA ALA A 80 30.85 44.47 34.80
C ALA A 80 31.20 43.85 36.18
N GLY A 81 32.33 44.23 36.73
CA GLY A 81 32.80 43.70 38.02
C GLY A 81 33.30 44.80 38.97
N ARG A 82 33.12 44.54 40.28
CA ARG A 82 33.77 45.33 41.36
C ARG A 82 34.83 44.46 41.98
N SER A 83 36.08 44.90 41.90
CA SER A 83 37.18 44.29 42.62
C SER A 83 37.70 45.24 43.71
N GLN A 84 38.56 44.77 44.57
CA GLN A 84 39.24 45.65 45.59
C GLN A 84 40.04 46.78 44.99
N GLN A 85 40.35 46.74 43.69
CA GLN A 85 41.09 47.72 42.90
C GLN A 85 40.23 48.71 42.11
N GLY A 86 38.90 48.59 42.15
CA GLY A 86 37.96 49.47 41.45
C GLY A 86 36.88 48.73 40.69
N SER A 87 35.89 49.51 40.21
CA SER A 87 34.87 49.00 39.28
C SER A 87 35.41 49.08 37.85
N GLY A 88 35.44 47.98 37.16
CA GLY A 88 35.82 47.88 35.73
C GLY A 88 34.71 47.31 34.87
N HIS A 89 34.60 47.78 33.64
CA HIS A 89 33.75 47.19 32.60
C HIS A 89 34.67 46.71 31.49
N GLU A 90 34.42 45.51 31.02
CA GLU A 90 35.22 44.86 29.98
C GLU A 90 34.27 44.38 28.86
N LEU A 91 34.62 44.66 27.62
CA LEU A 91 33.90 44.22 26.45
C LEU A 91 34.80 43.38 25.56
N ASP A 92 34.51 42.08 25.52
CA ASP A 92 35.13 41.15 24.58
C ASP A 92 34.20 40.88 23.41
N TRP A 93 34.72 40.93 22.21
CA TRP A 93 34.00 40.45 21.06
C TRP A 93 34.93 39.77 20.05
N PHE A 94 34.37 38.79 19.32
CA PHE A 94 35.05 38.18 18.19
C PHE A 94 34.07 37.90 17.05
N ALA A 95 34.59 37.86 15.84
CA ALA A 95 33.88 37.37 14.66
C ALA A 95 34.82 36.45 13.90
N MET A 96 34.45 35.18 13.78
CA MET A 96 35.29 34.13 13.19
C MET A 96 34.52 33.28 12.21
N LEU A 97 35.19 32.90 11.13
CA LEU A 97 34.80 31.75 10.31
C LEU A 97 35.52 30.51 10.87
N SER A 98 34.81 29.46 11.10
CA SER A 98 35.34 28.17 11.57
C SER A 98 35.01 27.06 10.60
N ALA A 99 35.93 26.19 10.30
CA ALA A 99 35.75 24.94 9.59
C ALA A 99 36.03 23.77 10.51
N SER A 100 35.19 22.74 10.45
CA SER A 100 35.39 21.49 11.20
C SER A 100 35.21 20.30 10.29
N TYR A 101 36.11 19.31 10.39
CA TYR A 101 36.09 18.10 9.60
C TYR A 101 36.48 16.89 10.44
N GLU A 102 35.62 15.89 10.57
CA GLU A 102 35.96 14.59 11.14
C GLU A 102 36.54 13.69 10.05
N VAL A 103 37.82 13.34 10.18
CA VAL A 103 38.48 12.43 9.25
C VAL A 103 37.91 11.03 9.44
N ASP A 104 37.14 10.57 8.46
CA ASP A 104 36.44 9.29 8.51
C ASP A 104 37.37 8.10 8.23
N PHE A 105 38.37 7.92 9.10
CA PHE A 105 39.40 6.89 8.96
C PHE A 105 38.80 5.48 9.06
N TRP A 106 37.87 5.29 10.01
CA TRP A 106 37.22 4.00 10.29
C TRP A 106 35.93 3.78 9.49
N GLY A 107 35.51 4.76 8.73
CA GLY A 107 34.31 4.65 7.87
C GLY A 107 32.98 4.85 8.62
N LYS A 108 32.96 5.43 9.82
CA LYS A 108 31.73 5.70 10.58
C LYS A 108 30.75 6.57 9.80
N ASN A 109 31.22 7.72 9.31
CA ASN A 109 30.38 8.69 8.60
C ASN A 109 29.96 8.15 7.22
N ARG A 110 30.85 7.46 6.50
CA ARG A 110 30.52 6.76 5.24
C ARG A 110 29.50 5.65 5.45
N ALA A 111 29.61 4.86 6.51
CA ALA A 111 28.66 3.80 6.83
C ALA A 111 27.28 4.38 7.20
N THR A 112 27.24 5.46 7.99
CA THR A 112 26.00 6.18 8.32
C THR A 112 25.32 6.76 7.07
N ALA A 113 26.08 7.40 6.20
CA ALA A 113 25.57 7.94 4.94
C ALA A 113 25.07 6.83 3.99
N ASN A 114 25.78 5.71 3.94
CA ASN A 114 25.35 4.55 3.16
C ASN A 114 24.05 3.94 3.71
N ALA A 115 23.92 3.80 5.03
CA ALA A 115 22.68 3.35 5.67
C ALA A 115 21.50 4.25 5.31
N ALA A 116 21.70 5.57 5.35
CA ALA A 116 20.64 6.53 4.99
C ALA A 116 20.24 6.47 3.50
N ARG A 117 21.21 6.21 2.58
CA ARG A 117 20.91 6.00 1.15
C ARG A 117 20.11 4.72 0.93
N LEU A 118 20.49 3.62 1.58
CA LEU A 118 19.77 2.35 1.50
C LEU A 118 18.36 2.49 2.07
N GLN A 119 18.19 3.27 3.15
CA GLN A 119 16.87 3.58 3.70
C GLN A 119 16.00 4.42 2.73
N ALA A 120 16.61 5.33 1.95
CA ALA A 120 15.90 6.05 0.90
C ALA A 120 15.46 5.11 -0.22
N GLY A 121 16.31 4.15 -0.60
CA GLY A 121 15.94 3.07 -1.53
C GLY A 121 14.80 2.20 -1.01
N ALA A 122 14.80 1.86 0.28
CA ALA A 122 13.69 1.14 0.92
C ALA A 122 12.38 1.94 0.83
N SER A 123 12.41 3.25 1.14
CA SER A 123 11.23 4.11 1.05
C SER A 123 10.69 4.24 -0.37
N LEU A 124 11.54 4.17 -1.39
CA LEU A 124 11.14 4.13 -2.79
C LEU A 124 10.36 2.85 -3.11
N ALA A 125 10.87 1.69 -2.69
CA ALA A 125 10.21 0.41 -2.88
C ALA A 125 8.91 0.30 -2.06
N GLU A 126 8.86 0.89 -0.86
CA GLU A 126 7.62 1.00 -0.06
C GLU A 126 6.56 1.84 -0.77
N ARG A 127 6.94 2.96 -1.40
CA ARG A 127 6.03 3.75 -2.25
C ARG A 127 5.45 2.90 -3.40
N ASP A 128 6.28 2.10 -4.05
CA ASP A 128 5.85 1.24 -5.15
C ASP A 128 4.90 0.13 -4.67
N THR A 129 5.12 -0.39 -3.46
CA THR A 129 4.21 -1.33 -2.80
C THR A 129 2.84 -0.67 -2.53
N VAL A 130 2.84 0.57 -2.04
CA VAL A 130 1.60 1.35 -1.84
C VAL A 130 0.89 1.58 -3.17
N ALA A 131 1.62 1.97 -4.23
CA ALA A 131 1.05 2.16 -5.55
C ALA A 131 0.37 0.89 -6.07
N LEU A 132 1.06 -0.26 -6.03
CA LEU A 132 0.51 -1.55 -6.46
C LEU A 132 -0.76 -1.93 -5.67
N THR A 133 -0.77 -1.67 -4.37
CA THR A 133 -1.91 -1.94 -3.49
C THR A 133 -3.11 -1.07 -3.87
N ILE A 134 -2.90 0.22 -4.13
CA ILE A 134 -3.96 1.16 -4.51
C ILE A 134 -4.52 0.82 -5.89
N LEU A 135 -3.66 0.58 -6.89
CA LEU A 135 -4.10 0.23 -8.24
C LEU A 135 -4.94 -1.07 -8.24
N GLY A 136 -4.48 -2.09 -7.50
CA GLY A 136 -5.26 -3.31 -7.32
C GLY A 136 -6.57 -3.08 -6.56
N GLY A 137 -6.55 -2.24 -5.53
CA GLY A 137 -7.75 -1.86 -4.78
C GLY A 137 -8.79 -1.13 -5.64
N VAL A 138 -8.33 -0.26 -6.56
CA VAL A 138 -9.24 0.42 -7.53
C VAL A 138 -9.92 -0.60 -8.44
N ALA A 139 -9.16 -1.55 -8.99
CA ALA A 139 -9.72 -2.60 -9.84
C ALA A 139 -10.73 -3.48 -9.06
N ASP A 140 -10.36 -3.94 -7.85
CA ASP A 140 -11.23 -4.75 -7.00
C ASP A 140 -12.54 -4.03 -6.67
N GLN A 141 -12.47 -2.74 -6.30
CA GLN A 141 -13.67 -1.95 -5.97
C GLN A 141 -14.50 -1.60 -7.19
N TYR A 142 -13.88 -1.35 -8.34
CA TYR A 142 -14.61 -1.16 -9.61
C TYR A 142 -15.41 -2.41 -9.98
N PHE A 143 -14.78 -3.60 -9.93
CA PHE A 143 -15.50 -4.87 -10.18
C PHE A 143 -16.60 -5.11 -9.17
N GLN A 144 -16.37 -4.76 -7.90
CA GLN A 144 -17.42 -4.86 -6.87
C GLN A 144 -18.61 -3.98 -7.18
N VAL A 145 -18.41 -2.74 -7.65
CA VAL A 145 -19.52 -1.85 -8.06
C VAL A 145 -20.28 -2.43 -9.23
N LEU A 146 -19.61 -2.94 -10.27
CA LEU A 146 -20.25 -3.56 -11.43
C LEU A 146 -21.07 -4.80 -11.03
N ALA A 147 -20.49 -5.68 -10.21
CA ALA A 147 -21.18 -6.87 -9.71
C ALA A 147 -22.43 -6.50 -8.91
N LEU A 148 -22.36 -5.49 -8.04
CA LEU A 148 -23.51 -5.05 -7.24
C LEU A 148 -24.62 -4.46 -8.12
N ARG A 149 -24.29 -3.70 -9.16
CA ARG A 149 -25.26 -3.21 -10.14
C ARG A 149 -25.96 -4.33 -10.88
N GLU A 150 -25.20 -5.32 -11.32
CA GLU A 150 -25.75 -6.51 -11.96
C GLU A 150 -26.68 -7.28 -11.00
N ARG A 151 -26.26 -7.48 -9.75
CA ARG A 151 -27.10 -8.10 -8.70
C ARG A 151 -28.36 -7.28 -8.40
N VAL A 152 -28.29 -5.95 -8.40
CA VAL A 152 -29.49 -5.07 -8.30
C VAL A 152 -30.40 -5.29 -9.49
N ALA A 153 -29.88 -5.38 -10.72
CA ALA A 153 -30.67 -5.66 -11.91
C ALA A 153 -31.34 -7.04 -11.85
N ILE A 154 -30.61 -8.08 -11.39
CA ILE A 154 -31.16 -9.43 -11.12
C ILE A 154 -32.27 -9.34 -10.06
N ALA A 155 -32.07 -8.67 -8.94
CA ALA A 155 -33.05 -8.54 -7.87
C ALA A 155 -34.31 -7.81 -8.34
N ARG A 156 -34.19 -6.77 -9.17
CA ARG A 156 -35.33 -6.09 -9.80
C ARG A 156 -36.09 -7.02 -10.75
N SER A 157 -35.38 -7.78 -11.59
CA SER A 157 -36.01 -8.81 -12.46
C SER A 157 -36.73 -9.87 -11.63
N ASN A 158 -36.17 -10.24 -10.50
CA ASN A 158 -36.77 -11.18 -9.56
C ASN A 158 -38.06 -10.65 -8.92
N ARG A 159 -38.02 -9.37 -8.46
CA ARG A 159 -39.21 -8.68 -7.94
C ARG A 159 -40.32 -8.64 -9.00
N ASP A 160 -40.00 -8.30 -10.26
CA ASP A 160 -40.97 -8.22 -11.35
C ASP A 160 -41.60 -9.60 -11.68
N ALA A 161 -40.76 -10.67 -11.60
CA ALA A 161 -41.28 -12.04 -11.73
C ALA A 161 -42.20 -12.43 -10.57
N ALA A 162 -41.80 -12.09 -9.32
CA ALA A 162 -42.64 -12.33 -8.14
C ALA A 162 -43.97 -11.57 -8.19
N GLN A 163 -43.96 -10.34 -8.70
CA GLN A 163 -45.18 -9.54 -8.92
C GLN A 163 -46.11 -10.22 -9.92
N LYS A 164 -45.61 -10.68 -11.08
CA LYS A 164 -46.43 -11.41 -12.09
C LYS A 164 -47.01 -12.70 -11.53
N ILE A 165 -46.24 -13.42 -10.70
CA ILE A 165 -46.77 -14.63 -10.04
C ILE A 165 -47.85 -14.24 -9.02
N LEU A 166 -47.67 -13.15 -8.26
CA LEU A 166 -48.68 -12.66 -7.33
C LEU A 166 -50.02 -12.34 -8.04
N GLU A 167 -49.99 -11.73 -9.23
CA GLU A 167 -51.19 -11.45 -10.04
C GLU A 167 -51.92 -12.74 -10.40
N VAL A 168 -51.20 -13.79 -10.80
CA VAL A 168 -51.78 -15.11 -11.11
C VAL A 168 -52.38 -15.74 -9.85
N VAL A 169 -51.66 -15.75 -8.73
CA VAL A 169 -52.13 -16.31 -7.45
C VAL A 169 -53.38 -15.55 -6.95
N GLN A 170 -53.37 -14.22 -7.04
CA GLN A 170 -54.51 -13.39 -6.65
C GLN A 170 -55.74 -13.67 -7.52
N ALA A 171 -55.60 -13.84 -8.85
CA ALA A 171 -56.69 -14.20 -9.73
C ALA A 171 -57.26 -15.58 -9.40
N ARG A 172 -56.43 -16.57 -9.13
CA ARG A 172 -56.84 -17.93 -8.71
C ARG A 172 -57.52 -17.91 -7.33
N PHE A 173 -57.04 -17.11 -6.38
CA PHE A 173 -57.69 -16.91 -5.08
C PHE A 173 -59.08 -16.30 -5.22
N ASN A 174 -59.25 -15.27 -6.05
CA ASN A 174 -60.53 -14.64 -6.32
C ASN A 174 -61.52 -15.59 -7.00
N ALA A 175 -61.01 -16.56 -7.79
CA ALA A 175 -61.81 -17.62 -8.39
C ALA A 175 -62.10 -18.81 -7.45
N GLY A 176 -61.63 -18.77 -6.20
CA GLY A 176 -61.82 -19.83 -5.21
C GLY A 176 -60.98 -21.11 -5.46
N VAL A 177 -59.90 -21.00 -6.28
CA VAL A 177 -59.05 -22.14 -6.67
C VAL A 177 -57.72 -22.18 -5.90
N ALA A 178 -57.27 -21.05 -5.39
CA ALA A 178 -56.04 -20.97 -4.58
C ALA A 178 -56.35 -20.78 -3.08
N ASP A 179 -55.47 -21.31 -2.22
CA ASP A 179 -55.55 -21.18 -0.78
C ASP A 179 -55.09 -19.79 -0.30
N PRO A 180 -55.70 -19.23 0.78
CA PRO A 180 -55.17 -17.98 1.41
C PRO A 180 -53.70 -18.04 1.76
N THR A 181 -53.16 -19.22 2.09
CA THR A 181 -51.77 -19.44 2.43
C THR A 181 -50.86 -19.23 1.21
N GLU A 182 -51.26 -19.65 0.01
CA GLU A 182 -50.54 -19.39 -1.24
C GLU A 182 -50.38 -17.88 -1.49
N LEU A 183 -51.50 -17.15 -1.32
CA LEU A 183 -51.52 -15.69 -1.50
C LEU A 183 -50.60 -14.99 -0.49
N ALA A 184 -50.67 -15.38 0.80
CA ALA A 184 -49.83 -14.81 1.84
C ALA A 184 -48.36 -15.13 1.60
N ALA A 185 -48.01 -16.35 1.20
CA ALA A 185 -46.64 -16.76 0.91
C ALA A 185 -46.08 -16.00 -0.29
N GLN A 186 -46.85 -15.74 -1.34
CA GLN A 186 -46.41 -14.98 -2.50
C GLN A 186 -46.23 -13.48 -2.20
N LYS A 187 -47.10 -12.87 -1.37
CA LYS A 187 -46.92 -11.51 -0.89
C LYS A 187 -45.60 -11.37 -0.09
N ALA A 188 -45.36 -12.31 0.82
CA ALA A 188 -44.12 -12.33 1.58
C ALA A 188 -42.88 -12.58 0.69
N ALA A 189 -43.00 -13.29 -0.42
CA ALA A 189 -41.91 -13.46 -1.38
C ALA A 189 -41.62 -12.15 -2.15
N LEU A 190 -42.65 -11.40 -2.52
CA LEU A 190 -42.53 -10.09 -3.16
C LEU A 190 -41.86 -9.08 -2.21
N ASP A 191 -42.31 -9.02 -0.94
CA ASP A 191 -41.74 -8.11 0.06
C ASP A 191 -40.24 -8.40 0.30
N ARG A 192 -39.87 -9.69 0.37
CA ARG A 192 -38.45 -10.09 0.48
C ARG A 192 -37.61 -9.69 -0.74
N ALA A 193 -38.18 -9.80 -1.95
CA ALA A 193 -37.51 -9.34 -3.16
C ALA A 193 -37.29 -7.82 -3.16
N GLN A 194 -38.26 -7.06 -2.60
CA GLN A 194 -38.12 -5.61 -2.45
C GLN A 194 -37.06 -5.22 -1.41
N ILE A 195 -36.98 -5.95 -0.29
CA ILE A 195 -35.93 -5.75 0.75
C ILE A 195 -34.54 -6.03 0.13
N ALA A 196 -34.39 -7.13 -0.61
CA ALA A 196 -33.13 -7.49 -1.24
C ALA A 196 -32.60 -6.40 -2.22
N ILE A 197 -33.50 -5.70 -2.92
CA ILE A 197 -33.11 -4.57 -3.78
C ILE A 197 -32.50 -3.45 -2.91
N SER A 198 -33.18 -3.06 -1.82
CA SER A 198 -32.71 -2.00 -0.93
C SER A 198 -31.34 -2.32 -0.31
N ASP A 199 -31.17 -3.57 0.13
CA ASP A 199 -29.90 -4.03 0.72
C ASP A 199 -28.76 -3.98 -0.31
N LEU A 200 -29.00 -4.40 -1.54
CA LEU A 200 -27.99 -4.36 -2.62
C LEU A 200 -27.68 -2.93 -3.08
N GLU A 201 -28.67 -2.04 -3.12
CA GLU A 201 -28.47 -0.61 -3.43
C GLU A 201 -27.64 0.10 -2.34
N GLN A 202 -27.81 -0.29 -1.07
CA GLN A 202 -26.95 0.16 0.01
C GLN A 202 -25.51 -0.31 -0.19
N LEU A 203 -25.29 -1.59 -0.45
CA LEU A 203 -23.95 -2.16 -0.71
C LEU A 203 -23.27 -1.51 -1.92
N GLU A 204 -24.02 -1.22 -3.00
CA GLU A 204 -23.49 -0.50 -4.18
C GLU A 204 -23.03 0.90 -3.80
N THR A 205 -23.80 1.59 -2.97
CA THR A 205 -23.45 2.93 -2.48
C THR A 205 -22.16 2.89 -1.64
N GLU A 206 -22.03 1.89 -0.77
CA GLU A 206 -20.84 1.70 0.05
C GLU A 206 -19.60 1.35 -0.81
N ALA A 207 -19.74 0.46 -1.78
CA ALA A 207 -18.68 0.09 -2.69
C ALA A 207 -18.21 1.28 -3.55
N ARG A 208 -19.16 2.09 -4.04
CA ARG A 208 -18.84 3.33 -4.78
C ARG A 208 -18.14 4.36 -3.91
N ALA A 209 -18.54 4.50 -2.64
CA ALA A 209 -17.87 5.38 -1.70
C ALA A 209 -16.43 4.91 -1.41
N ALA A 210 -16.21 3.60 -1.26
CA ALA A 210 -14.88 3.03 -1.09
C ALA A 210 -13.99 3.26 -2.34
N LEU A 211 -14.55 3.13 -3.54
CA LEU A 211 -13.85 3.46 -4.78
C LEU A 211 -13.50 4.95 -4.84
N ALA A 212 -14.44 5.85 -4.49
CA ALA A 212 -14.18 7.29 -4.45
C ALA A 212 -13.04 7.64 -3.48
N LEU A 213 -12.94 6.99 -2.32
CA LEU A 213 -11.83 7.14 -1.38
C LEU A 213 -10.48 6.77 -2.02
N LEU A 214 -10.41 5.65 -2.73
CA LEU A 214 -9.20 5.24 -3.44
C LEU A 214 -8.81 6.23 -4.55
N LEU A 215 -9.79 6.89 -5.15
CA LEU A 215 -9.55 7.93 -6.15
C LEU A 215 -9.17 9.29 -5.52
N GLY A 216 -9.28 9.46 -4.20
CA GLY A 216 -9.09 10.76 -3.54
C GLY A 216 -10.20 11.76 -3.86
N ARG A 217 -11.44 11.27 -4.11
CA ARG A 217 -12.62 12.08 -4.41
C ARG A 217 -13.69 11.95 -3.33
N VAL A 218 -14.55 12.96 -3.23
CA VAL A 218 -15.77 12.85 -2.42
C VAL A 218 -16.81 12.03 -3.20
N PRO A 219 -17.56 11.14 -2.51
CA PRO A 219 -18.47 10.20 -3.16
C PRO A 219 -19.54 10.87 -4.04
N GLU A 220 -20.02 12.06 -3.67
CA GLU A 220 -21.07 12.81 -4.39
C GLU A 220 -20.61 13.33 -5.76
N SER A 221 -19.31 13.52 -5.95
CA SER A 221 -18.73 14.04 -7.19
C SER A 221 -18.31 12.96 -8.18
N PHE A 222 -18.59 11.67 -7.86
CA PHE A 222 -18.10 10.55 -8.62
C PHE A 222 -19.22 9.56 -8.97
N GLN A 223 -19.23 9.14 -10.23
CA GLN A 223 -20.11 8.08 -10.72
C GLN A 223 -19.34 7.10 -11.59
N VAL A 224 -19.71 5.83 -11.51
CA VAL A 224 -19.26 4.76 -12.39
C VAL A 224 -20.27 4.63 -13.53
N GLU A 225 -19.81 4.49 -14.77
CA GLU A 225 -20.70 4.36 -15.94
C GLU A 225 -21.07 2.89 -16.22
N GLY A 226 -20.13 1.96 -16.03
CA GLY A 226 -20.32 0.54 -16.24
C GLY A 226 -21.50 -0.05 -15.46
N GLN A 227 -22.23 -1.02 -16.08
CA GLN A 227 -23.45 -1.58 -15.51
C GLN A 227 -23.34 -3.06 -15.12
N SER A 228 -22.41 -3.82 -15.70
CA SER A 228 -22.24 -5.26 -15.45
C SER A 228 -20.78 -5.68 -15.64
N LEU A 229 -20.45 -6.89 -15.20
CA LEU A 229 -19.14 -7.50 -15.39
C LEU A 229 -18.86 -7.95 -16.83
N ASP A 230 -19.90 -8.09 -17.66
CA ASP A 230 -19.79 -8.58 -19.05
C ASP A 230 -18.90 -7.74 -19.96
N VAL A 231 -18.67 -6.47 -19.60
CA VAL A 231 -17.79 -5.56 -20.35
C VAL A 231 -16.32 -5.89 -20.17
N LEU A 232 -15.96 -6.73 -19.19
CA LEU A 232 -14.60 -7.03 -18.81
C LEU A 232 -14.08 -8.28 -19.52
N ARG A 233 -12.76 -8.29 -19.73
CA ARG A 233 -12.03 -9.44 -20.27
C ARG A 233 -11.11 -10.02 -19.20
N GLU A 234 -10.83 -11.29 -19.31
CA GLU A 234 -9.88 -11.96 -18.43
C GLU A 234 -8.46 -11.89 -19.02
N PRO A 235 -7.51 -11.21 -18.39
CA PRO A 235 -6.12 -11.20 -18.85
C PRO A 235 -5.46 -12.59 -18.67
N LEU A 236 -4.62 -12.98 -19.61
CA LEU A 236 -3.82 -14.18 -19.49
C LEU A 236 -2.55 -13.86 -18.70
N VAL A 237 -2.46 -14.35 -17.47
CA VAL A 237 -1.32 -14.15 -16.56
C VAL A 237 -0.67 -15.49 -16.23
N SER A 238 0.67 -15.52 -16.17
CA SER A 238 1.46 -16.68 -15.74
C SER A 238 2.33 -16.34 -14.54
N ALA A 239 2.44 -17.26 -13.61
CA ALA A 239 3.20 -17.09 -12.39
C ALA A 239 4.73 -17.15 -12.55
N GLY A 240 5.26 -17.65 -13.68
CA GLY A 240 6.70 -17.82 -13.88
C GLY A 240 7.37 -18.73 -12.84
N LEU A 241 8.64 -18.48 -12.53
CA LEU A 241 9.39 -19.25 -11.52
C LEU A 241 9.37 -18.55 -10.14
N PRO A 242 9.26 -19.31 -9.04
CA PRO A 242 9.31 -18.74 -7.68
C PRO A 242 10.55 -17.90 -7.39
N SER A 243 11.69 -18.24 -7.96
CA SER A 243 12.95 -17.48 -7.78
C SER A 243 12.94 -16.11 -8.46
N GLU A 244 12.22 -15.94 -9.57
CA GLU A 244 12.10 -14.66 -10.25
C GLU A 244 11.23 -13.66 -9.49
N LEU A 245 10.30 -14.16 -8.67
CA LEU A 245 9.41 -13.36 -7.83
C LEU A 245 10.18 -12.42 -6.90
N LEU A 246 11.29 -12.89 -6.35
CA LEU A 246 12.11 -12.13 -5.38
C LEU A 246 12.67 -10.83 -5.97
N ALA A 247 12.94 -10.81 -7.29
CA ALA A 247 13.46 -9.62 -7.99
C ALA A 247 12.35 -8.72 -8.54
N ARG A 248 11.07 -9.11 -8.40
CA ARG A 248 9.93 -8.44 -9.04
C ARG A 248 8.89 -7.89 -8.05
N ARG A 249 9.14 -8.06 -6.75
CA ARG A 249 8.24 -7.53 -5.70
C ARG A 249 8.87 -6.35 -4.97
N PRO A 250 8.21 -5.20 -4.95
CA PRO A 250 8.75 -4.02 -4.28
C PRO A 250 8.80 -4.17 -2.75
N ASP A 251 7.88 -4.90 -2.12
CA ASP A 251 7.89 -5.17 -0.68
C ASP A 251 9.08 -6.02 -0.23
N VAL A 252 9.47 -7.04 -1.03
CA VAL A 252 10.68 -7.84 -0.79
C VAL A 252 11.93 -6.97 -0.96
N ALA A 253 11.97 -6.12 -2.00
CA ALA A 253 13.07 -5.20 -2.23
C ALA A 253 13.21 -4.15 -1.09
N ALA A 254 12.09 -3.65 -0.55
CA ALA A 254 12.09 -2.77 0.61
C ALA A 254 12.68 -3.46 1.85
N ALA A 255 12.26 -4.70 2.12
CA ALA A 255 12.78 -5.48 3.25
C ALA A 255 14.28 -5.78 3.11
N GLU A 256 14.76 -6.07 1.90
CA GLU A 256 16.18 -6.25 1.61
C GLU A 256 16.98 -4.97 1.83
N ALA A 257 16.52 -3.84 1.31
CA ALA A 257 17.17 -2.54 1.47
C ALA A 257 17.23 -2.12 2.95
N ASN A 258 16.17 -2.38 3.72
CA ASN A 258 16.14 -2.15 5.17
C ASN A 258 17.15 -3.03 5.91
N LEU A 259 17.33 -4.30 5.53
CA LEU A 259 18.35 -5.19 6.06
C LEU A 259 19.77 -4.67 5.74
N GLN A 260 20.02 -4.28 4.49
CA GLN A 260 21.31 -3.72 4.08
C GLN A 260 21.62 -2.41 4.82
N ALA A 261 20.62 -1.54 5.04
CA ALA A 261 20.77 -0.33 5.83
C ALA A 261 21.16 -0.64 7.29
N SER A 262 20.58 -1.68 7.89
CA SER A 262 20.93 -2.07 9.26
C SER A 262 22.33 -2.65 9.37
N SER A 263 22.80 -3.39 8.37
CA SER A 263 24.20 -3.86 8.30
C SER A 263 25.18 -2.70 8.22
N ALA A 264 24.86 -1.64 7.48
CA ALA A 264 25.64 -0.41 7.41
C ALA A 264 25.62 0.34 8.76
N ASN A 265 24.48 0.41 9.45
CA ASN A 265 24.38 0.99 10.79
C ASN A 265 25.21 0.21 11.83
N LEU A 266 25.23 -1.13 11.76
CA LEU A 266 26.10 -1.94 12.60
C LEU A 266 27.59 -1.67 12.33
N ALA A 267 27.97 -1.46 11.07
CA ALA A 267 29.33 -1.05 10.71
C ALA A 267 29.68 0.32 11.31
N ALA A 268 28.77 1.30 11.25
CA ALA A 268 28.94 2.61 11.87
C ALA A 268 29.08 2.51 13.40
N ALA A 269 28.26 1.68 14.06
CA ALA A 269 28.34 1.46 15.51
C ALA A 269 29.66 0.79 15.93
N ARG A 270 30.21 -0.11 15.13
CA ARG A 270 31.55 -0.70 15.33
C ARG A 270 32.62 0.35 15.15
N ALA A 271 32.55 1.18 14.11
CA ALA A 271 33.53 2.25 13.83
C ALA A 271 33.53 3.31 14.94
N ALA A 272 32.43 3.61 15.58
CA ALA A 272 32.29 4.53 16.69
C ALA A 272 33.07 4.09 17.97
N MET A 273 33.53 2.85 18.05
CA MET A 273 34.36 2.35 19.15
C MET A 273 35.84 2.70 19.01
N PHE A 274 36.26 3.17 17.84
CA PHE A 274 37.65 3.57 17.56
C PHE A 274 37.87 5.07 17.76
N PRO A 275 39.19 5.54 17.85
CA PRO A 275 39.48 6.95 18.00
C PRO A 275 38.91 7.81 16.87
N SER A 276 38.33 8.96 17.20
CA SER A 276 37.92 9.97 16.21
C SER A 276 39.02 11.04 16.05
N LEU A 277 39.31 11.40 14.80
CA LEU A 277 40.24 12.47 14.44
C LEU A 277 39.45 13.65 13.86
N ALA A 278 39.42 14.76 14.60
CA ALA A 278 38.78 15.99 14.13
C ALA A 278 39.85 17.01 13.75
N LEU A 279 39.69 17.63 12.59
CA LEU A 279 40.50 18.77 12.14
C LEU A 279 39.63 20.03 12.25
N THR A 280 40.23 21.10 12.81
CA THR A 280 39.58 22.41 12.93
C THR A 280 40.43 23.47 12.29
N ALA A 281 39.81 24.44 11.65
CA ALA A 281 40.47 25.64 11.16
C ALA A 281 39.60 26.85 11.47
N GLY A 282 40.18 27.93 11.90
CA GLY A 282 39.45 29.16 12.18
C GLY A 282 40.26 30.39 11.69
N GLY A 283 39.54 31.42 11.29
CA GLY A 283 40.12 32.69 10.94
C GLY A 283 39.14 33.83 11.14
N GLY A 284 39.58 34.92 11.73
CA GLY A 284 38.67 36.00 12.03
C GLY A 284 39.34 37.21 12.65
N VAL A 285 38.57 38.00 13.30
CA VAL A 285 38.98 39.19 14.03
C VAL A 285 38.46 39.10 15.45
N GLN A 286 39.33 39.49 16.41
CA GLN A 286 38.97 39.57 17.83
C GLN A 286 39.47 40.85 18.44
N ASN A 287 38.69 41.36 19.38
CA ASN A 287 39.12 42.45 20.22
C ASN A 287 39.54 41.87 21.60
N PRO A 288 40.83 41.88 22.00
CA PRO A 288 41.17 41.53 23.36
C PRO A 288 40.54 42.53 24.33
N ALA A 289 40.14 42.05 25.50
CA ALA A 289 39.46 42.80 26.55
C ALA A 289 40.00 44.23 26.71
N LEU A 290 39.18 45.20 26.37
CA LEU A 290 39.46 46.63 26.55
C LEU A 290 38.41 47.23 27.51
N PRO A 291 38.80 48.24 28.35
CA PRO A 291 37.82 48.95 29.18
C PRO A 291 36.67 49.47 28.32
N ALA A 292 35.43 49.22 28.73
CA ALA A 292 34.19 49.50 27.98
C ALA A 292 33.98 50.99 27.62
N THR A 293 34.86 51.88 28.11
CA THR A 293 34.84 53.30 27.76
C THR A 293 35.47 53.65 26.43
N VAL A 294 36.07 52.66 25.74
CA VAL A 294 36.81 52.87 24.48
C VAL A 294 36.26 51.91 23.41
N LEU A 295 35.17 52.30 22.79
CA LEU A 295 34.69 51.63 21.58
C LEU A 295 35.61 52.04 20.41
N THR A 296 36.84 51.59 20.39
CA THR A 296 37.77 51.84 19.30
C THR A 296 37.99 50.60 18.48
N ILE A 297 38.03 50.76 17.15
CA ILE A 297 38.51 49.74 16.21
C ILE A 297 40.03 49.48 16.39
N ALA A 298 40.71 50.30 17.21
CA ALA A 298 42.10 50.15 17.57
C ALA A 298 42.32 48.99 18.57
N GLY A 299 42.92 47.92 18.11
CA GLY A 299 43.17 46.69 18.88
C GLY A 299 42.56 45.42 18.27
N VAL A 300 41.80 45.58 17.20
CA VAL A 300 41.27 44.42 16.44
C VAL A 300 42.41 43.75 15.68
N GLY A 301 42.75 42.54 16.05
CA GLY A 301 43.78 41.74 15.38
C GLY A 301 43.20 40.55 14.61
N PRO A 302 43.80 40.20 13.46
CA PRO A 302 43.49 38.95 12.81
C PRO A 302 43.92 37.77 13.70
N SER A 303 43.07 36.77 13.80
CA SER A 303 43.38 35.51 14.49
C SER A 303 43.21 34.35 13.50
N PHE A 304 44.13 33.40 13.55
CA PHE A 304 44.10 32.17 12.80
C PHE A 304 44.33 31.00 13.75
N GLU A 305 43.49 29.97 13.60
CA GLU A 305 43.58 28.76 14.40
C GLU A 305 43.58 27.54 13.49
N LEU A 306 44.52 26.61 13.73
CA LEU A 306 44.52 25.28 13.12
C LEU A 306 44.68 24.26 14.23
N GLY A 307 43.77 23.29 14.27
CA GLY A 307 43.77 22.26 15.31
C GLY A 307 43.57 20.87 14.74
N ALA A 308 44.15 19.89 15.39
CA ALA A 308 43.83 18.47 15.19
C ALA A 308 43.61 17.86 16.58
N SER A 309 42.49 17.16 16.73
CA SER A 309 42.12 16.51 17.99
C SER A 309 41.87 15.04 17.76
N LEU A 310 42.56 14.17 18.49
CA LEU A 310 42.32 12.72 18.52
C LEU A 310 41.64 12.38 19.84
N THR A 311 40.40 11.84 19.74
CA THR A 311 39.61 11.48 20.93
C THR A 311 39.30 9.99 20.91
N GLN A 312 39.72 9.26 21.97
CA GLN A 312 39.40 7.84 22.19
C GLN A 312 38.59 7.70 23.48
N PRO A 313 37.32 7.25 23.39
CA PRO A 313 36.58 6.88 24.58
C PRO A 313 37.17 5.61 25.22
N ILE A 314 37.66 5.72 26.47
CA ILE A 314 38.27 4.59 27.19
C ILE A 314 37.24 3.92 28.09
N PHE A 315 36.44 4.70 28.80
CA PHE A 315 35.46 4.20 29.75
C PHE A 315 34.17 5.01 29.71
N GLU A 316 33.09 4.39 29.20
CA GLU A 316 31.76 4.97 29.09
C GLU A 316 30.68 4.03 29.68
N HIS A 317 30.99 3.33 30.74
CA HIS A 317 30.07 2.42 31.42
C HIS A 317 29.37 1.40 30.48
N GLY A 318 30.03 1.01 29.37
CA GLY A 318 29.53 0.06 28.41
C GLY A 318 28.60 0.63 27.31
N ARG A 319 28.38 1.94 27.27
CA ARG A 319 27.46 2.61 26.31
C ARG A 319 27.74 2.22 24.85
N LEU A 320 28.99 2.33 24.39
CA LEU A 320 29.33 1.98 23.00
C LEU A 320 29.16 0.49 22.68
N ARG A 321 29.42 -0.38 23.65
CA ARG A 321 29.16 -1.84 23.50
C ARG A 321 27.67 -2.09 23.38
N ALA A 322 26.86 -1.48 24.24
CA ALA A 322 25.39 -1.61 24.20
C ALA A 322 24.84 -1.08 22.87
N GLN A 323 25.33 0.04 22.34
CA GLN A 323 24.93 0.56 21.02
C GLN A 323 25.27 -0.41 19.87
N ARG A 324 26.46 -1.02 19.90
CA ARG A 324 26.81 -2.05 18.91
C ARG A 324 25.89 -3.29 19.05
N ASP A 325 25.60 -3.71 20.27
CA ASP A 325 24.77 -4.90 20.54
C ASP A 325 23.33 -4.65 20.12
N GLU A 326 22.81 -3.43 20.34
CA GLU A 326 21.52 -2.96 19.81
C GLU A 326 21.48 -3.01 18.29
N ALA A 327 22.48 -2.44 17.61
CA ALA A 327 22.57 -2.47 16.15
C ALA A 327 22.66 -3.90 15.60
N ALA A 328 23.38 -4.80 16.26
CA ALA A 328 23.47 -6.20 15.91
C ALA A 328 22.14 -6.96 16.14
N ALA A 329 21.40 -6.61 17.18
CA ALA A 329 20.06 -7.15 17.42
C ALA A 329 19.06 -6.68 16.36
N LYS A 330 19.13 -5.39 15.96
CA LYS A 330 18.30 -4.82 14.88
C LYS A 330 18.59 -5.46 13.52
N GLU A 331 19.84 -5.75 13.19
CA GLU A 331 20.19 -6.49 11.97
C GLU A 331 19.55 -7.89 11.95
N ARG A 332 19.61 -8.63 13.08
CA ARG A 332 18.96 -9.94 13.18
C ARG A 332 17.43 -9.87 13.09
N GLU A 333 16.84 -8.85 13.68
CA GLU A 333 15.38 -8.59 13.55
C GLU A 333 15.01 -8.38 12.09
N LEU A 334 15.72 -7.51 11.36
CA LEU A 334 15.44 -7.22 9.96
C LEU A 334 15.77 -8.39 9.03
N LEU A 335 16.72 -9.25 9.37
CA LEU A 335 16.95 -10.51 8.66
C LEU A 335 15.75 -11.47 8.81
N ALA A 336 15.15 -11.54 10.00
CA ALA A 336 13.93 -12.32 10.20
C ALA A 336 12.76 -11.71 9.43
N GLY A 337 12.63 -10.36 9.42
CA GLY A 337 11.63 -9.62 8.63
C GLY A 337 11.77 -9.87 7.13
N TYR A 338 12.99 -9.83 6.59
CA TYR A 338 13.25 -10.15 5.18
C TYR A 338 12.84 -11.57 4.81
N ARG A 339 13.16 -12.55 5.67
CA ARG A 339 12.70 -13.93 5.47
C ARG A 339 11.17 -14.07 5.50
N ALA A 340 10.52 -13.34 6.41
CA ALA A 340 9.06 -13.30 6.49
C ALA A 340 8.43 -12.70 5.22
N ALA A 341 9.00 -11.61 4.68
CA ALA A 341 8.54 -11.00 3.43
C ALA A 341 8.64 -11.97 2.23
N ILE A 342 9.73 -12.73 2.13
CA ILE A 342 9.88 -13.78 1.10
C ILE A 342 8.79 -14.85 1.24
N ILE A 343 8.56 -15.35 2.45
CA ILE A 343 7.55 -16.39 2.70
C ILE A 343 6.16 -15.84 2.37
N ALA A 344 5.83 -14.63 2.82
CA ALA A 344 4.55 -14.00 2.52
C ALA A 344 4.34 -13.83 1.01
N ALA A 345 5.38 -13.41 0.28
CA ALA A 345 5.32 -13.28 -1.17
C ALA A 345 5.00 -14.60 -1.90
N LEU A 346 5.59 -15.70 -1.46
CA LEU A 346 5.31 -17.03 -2.01
C LEU A 346 3.88 -17.49 -1.67
N VAL A 347 3.44 -17.27 -0.43
CA VAL A 347 2.08 -17.60 0.03
C VAL A 347 1.02 -16.81 -0.75
N ASP A 348 1.25 -15.52 -1.01
CA ASP A 348 0.32 -14.71 -1.79
C ASP A 348 0.10 -15.28 -3.20
N VAL A 349 1.18 -15.69 -3.88
CA VAL A 349 1.10 -16.28 -5.22
C VAL A 349 0.39 -17.63 -5.18
N GLU A 350 0.75 -18.51 -4.23
CA GLU A 350 0.10 -19.83 -4.09
C GLU A 350 -1.40 -19.69 -3.81
N ASN A 351 -1.78 -18.79 -2.91
CA ASN A 351 -3.19 -18.54 -2.61
C ASN A 351 -3.96 -18.03 -3.84
N ALA A 352 -3.38 -17.12 -4.61
CA ALA A 352 -4.01 -16.61 -5.83
C ALA A 352 -4.15 -17.68 -6.91
N LEU A 353 -3.12 -18.52 -7.08
CA LEU A 353 -3.15 -19.64 -8.03
C LEU A 353 -4.17 -20.71 -7.60
N ALA A 354 -4.20 -21.07 -6.31
CA ALA A 354 -5.16 -22.03 -5.78
C ALA A 354 -6.61 -21.54 -5.95
N ALA A 355 -6.85 -20.23 -5.70
CA ALA A 355 -8.16 -19.63 -5.92
C ALA A 355 -8.58 -19.71 -7.39
N LEU A 356 -7.69 -19.36 -8.33
CA LEU A 356 -7.97 -19.46 -9.77
C LEU A 356 -8.21 -20.90 -10.21
N GLN A 357 -7.40 -21.85 -9.73
CA GLN A 357 -7.59 -23.26 -10.03
C GLN A 357 -8.95 -23.79 -9.53
N HIS A 358 -9.36 -23.42 -8.31
CA HIS A 358 -10.68 -23.75 -7.77
C HIS A 358 -11.81 -23.17 -8.64
N LEU A 359 -11.71 -21.90 -8.99
CA LEU A 359 -12.70 -21.21 -9.82
C LEU A 359 -12.75 -21.81 -11.23
N ASP A 360 -11.62 -22.17 -11.84
CA ASP A 360 -11.59 -22.89 -13.12
C ASP A 360 -12.27 -24.26 -13.05
N ALA A 361 -12.03 -25.00 -11.98
CA ALA A 361 -12.64 -26.33 -11.79
C ALA A 361 -14.16 -26.27 -11.56
N THR A 362 -14.67 -25.17 -10.98
CA THR A 362 -16.10 -25.02 -10.67
C THR A 362 -16.90 -24.31 -11.77
N ARG A 363 -16.25 -23.70 -12.74
CA ARG A 363 -16.86 -22.85 -13.79
C ARG A 363 -18.03 -23.52 -14.53
N GLU A 364 -17.82 -24.74 -15.00
CA GLU A 364 -18.85 -25.46 -15.78
C GLU A 364 -20.02 -25.91 -14.89
N PHE A 365 -19.77 -26.19 -13.62
CA PHE A 365 -20.82 -26.52 -12.66
C PHE A 365 -21.68 -25.30 -12.30
N GLU A 366 -21.08 -24.13 -12.14
CA GLU A 366 -21.81 -22.87 -11.89
C GLU A 366 -22.71 -22.50 -13.08
N LYS A 367 -22.18 -22.57 -14.31
CA LYS A 367 -22.96 -22.36 -15.53
C LYS A 367 -24.08 -23.40 -15.70
N GLY A 368 -23.76 -24.66 -15.43
CA GLY A 368 -24.76 -25.74 -15.50
C GLY A 368 -25.88 -25.55 -14.49
N SER A 369 -25.54 -25.22 -13.24
CA SER A 369 -26.50 -24.95 -12.18
C SER A 369 -27.45 -23.82 -12.53
N LEU A 370 -26.94 -22.72 -13.09
CA LEU A 370 -27.73 -21.59 -13.54
C LEU A 370 -28.70 -22.02 -14.66
N ALA A 371 -28.19 -22.68 -15.70
CA ALA A 371 -29.00 -23.10 -16.84
C ALA A 371 -30.09 -24.09 -16.46
N GLU A 372 -29.84 -25.04 -15.57
CA GLU A 372 -30.86 -26.01 -15.10
C GLU A 372 -31.87 -25.33 -14.16
N SER A 373 -31.45 -24.39 -13.33
CA SER A 373 -32.37 -23.61 -12.49
C SER A 373 -33.34 -22.76 -13.33
N GLU A 374 -32.86 -22.17 -14.45
CA GLU A 374 -33.73 -21.46 -15.41
C GLU A 374 -34.74 -22.36 -16.05
N ARG A 375 -34.34 -23.55 -16.51
CA ARG A 375 -35.24 -24.55 -17.09
C ARG A 375 -36.28 -25.04 -16.08
N ALA A 376 -35.87 -25.33 -14.85
CA ALA A 376 -36.73 -25.77 -13.76
C ALA A 376 -37.82 -24.73 -13.43
N PHE A 377 -37.39 -23.47 -13.25
CA PHE A 377 -38.32 -22.37 -12.97
C PHE A 377 -39.33 -22.15 -14.10
N GLU A 378 -38.87 -22.10 -15.35
CA GLU A 378 -39.73 -21.88 -16.48
C GLU A 378 -40.74 -23.04 -16.63
N GLY A 379 -40.32 -24.29 -16.44
CA GLY A 379 -41.21 -25.46 -16.43
C GLY A 379 -42.23 -25.42 -15.31
N ALA A 380 -41.84 -25.07 -14.09
CA ALA A 380 -42.75 -24.94 -12.95
C ALA A 380 -43.77 -23.81 -13.16
N ARG A 381 -43.32 -22.64 -13.69
CA ARG A 381 -44.15 -21.49 -14.01
C ARG A 381 -45.24 -21.83 -15.01
N LEU A 382 -44.88 -22.48 -16.12
CA LEU A 382 -45.82 -22.88 -17.15
C LEU A 382 -46.84 -23.91 -16.64
N ARG A 383 -46.40 -24.89 -15.84
CA ARG A 383 -47.32 -25.90 -15.24
C ARG A 383 -48.30 -25.25 -14.26
N TYR A 384 -47.82 -24.36 -13.38
CA TYR A 384 -48.69 -23.66 -12.44
C TYR A 384 -49.72 -22.77 -13.14
N GLN A 385 -49.34 -22.03 -14.18
CA GLN A 385 -50.24 -21.20 -14.97
C GLN A 385 -51.34 -22.02 -15.65
N ARG A 386 -51.03 -23.27 -16.09
CA ARG A 386 -51.99 -24.19 -16.72
C ARG A 386 -52.80 -25.00 -15.71
N GLY A 387 -52.61 -24.81 -14.42
CA GLY A 387 -53.29 -25.57 -13.37
C GLY A 387 -52.79 -27.00 -13.20
N ALA A 388 -51.68 -27.38 -13.82
CA ALA A 388 -51.08 -28.72 -13.78
C ALA A 388 -49.89 -28.85 -12.83
N GLY A 389 -49.57 -27.80 -12.08
CA GLY A 389 -48.49 -27.74 -11.10
C GLY A 389 -48.94 -27.12 -9.77
N ASP A 390 -48.22 -27.43 -8.72
CA ASP A 390 -48.46 -26.87 -7.40
C ASP A 390 -47.65 -25.58 -7.16
N PHE A 391 -48.14 -24.75 -6.22
CA PHE A 391 -47.54 -23.48 -5.88
C PHE A 391 -46.18 -23.65 -5.20
N LEU A 392 -46.01 -24.68 -4.37
CA LEU A 392 -44.77 -24.89 -3.61
C LEU A 392 -43.58 -25.17 -4.54
N THR A 393 -43.80 -26.02 -5.56
CA THR A 393 -42.78 -26.29 -6.60
C THR A 393 -42.42 -25.01 -7.37
N LEU A 394 -43.39 -24.15 -7.70
CA LEU A 394 -43.14 -22.87 -8.36
C LEU A 394 -42.29 -21.94 -7.45
N LEU A 395 -42.68 -21.78 -6.19
CA LEU A 395 -42.00 -20.91 -5.25
C LEU A 395 -40.56 -21.36 -4.99
N GLU A 396 -40.35 -22.69 -4.85
CA GLU A 396 -39.01 -23.25 -4.61
C GLU A 396 -38.11 -23.11 -5.85
N SER A 397 -38.63 -23.40 -7.05
CA SER A 397 -37.86 -23.20 -8.28
C SER A 397 -37.54 -21.73 -8.54
N GLN A 398 -38.40 -20.79 -8.14
CA GLN A 398 -38.11 -19.37 -8.18
C GLN A 398 -36.97 -18.98 -7.26
N ARG A 399 -36.97 -19.46 -6.00
CA ARG A 399 -35.91 -19.21 -5.05
C ARG A 399 -34.57 -19.78 -5.52
N THR A 400 -34.59 -21.01 -6.05
CA THR A 400 -33.38 -21.67 -6.57
C THR A 400 -32.78 -20.88 -7.73
N LEU A 401 -33.58 -20.42 -8.68
CA LEU A 401 -33.12 -19.61 -9.80
C LEU A 401 -32.49 -18.31 -9.31
N TYR A 402 -33.10 -17.63 -8.32
CA TYR A 402 -32.54 -16.38 -7.79
C TYR A 402 -31.22 -16.58 -7.13
N ALA A 403 -31.10 -17.62 -6.29
CA ALA A 403 -29.85 -18.00 -5.66
C ALA A 403 -28.77 -18.34 -6.70
N ALA A 404 -29.12 -19.09 -7.76
CA ALA A 404 -28.19 -19.46 -8.83
C ALA A 404 -27.69 -18.23 -9.62
N ARG A 405 -28.55 -17.27 -9.95
CA ARG A 405 -28.14 -16.03 -10.63
C ARG A 405 -27.21 -15.17 -9.77
N ASP A 406 -27.58 -14.97 -8.51
CA ASP A 406 -26.76 -14.20 -7.57
C ASP A 406 -25.40 -14.86 -7.34
N GLN A 407 -25.38 -16.19 -7.17
CA GLN A 407 -24.15 -16.98 -7.00
C GLN A 407 -23.25 -16.90 -8.25
N PHE A 408 -23.82 -16.95 -9.44
CA PHE A 408 -23.05 -16.86 -10.68
C PHE A 408 -22.37 -15.49 -10.83
N THR A 409 -23.05 -14.37 -10.52
CA THR A 409 -22.44 -13.04 -10.53
C THR A 409 -21.33 -12.93 -9.47
N GLN A 410 -21.52 -13.52 -8.28
CA GLN A 410 -20.47 -13.56 -7.25
C GLN A 410 -19.27 -14.42 -7.68
N TYR A 411 -19.51 -15.52 -8.39
CA TYR A 411 -18.46 -16.33 -8.99
C TYR A 411 -17.62 -15.53 -10.00
N GLU A 412 -18.27 -14.83 -10.95
CA GLU A 412 -17.56 -14.00 -11.93
C GLU A 412 -16.76 -12.88 -11.27
N LEU A 413 -17.31 -12.22 -10.25
CA LEU A 413 -16.58 -11.25 -9.44
C LEU A 413 -15.35 -11.86 -8.76
N ALA A 414 -15.50 -12.98 -8.07
CA ALA A 414 -14.42 -13.67 -7.37
C ALA A 414 -13.29 -14.04 -8.33
N ARG A 415 -13.62 -14.40 -9.56
CA ARG A 415 -12.65 -14.74 -10.59
C ARG A 415 -11.83 -13.53 -11.04
N LEU A 416 -12.46 -12.39 -11.28
CA LEU A 416 -11.78 -11.14 -11.62
C LEU A 416 -10.87 -10.67 -10.47
N GLN A 417 -11.35 -10.74 -9.23
CA GLN A 417 -10.57 -10.39 -8.04
C GLN A 417 -9.38 -11.33 -7.83
N ALA A 418 -9.52 -12.64 -8.11
CA ALA A 418 -8.41 -13.58 -8.05
C ALA A 418 -7.33 -13.27 -9.10
N LEU A 419 -7.71 -12.79 -10.30
CA LEU A 419 -6.77 -12.32 -11.31
C LEU A 419 -6.01 -11.06 -10.86
N VAL A 420 -6.70 -10.09 -10.26
CA VAL A 420 -6.07 -8.90 -9.66
C VAL A 420 -5.12 -9.32 -8.54
N ALA A 421 -5.54 -10.23 -7.66
CA ALA A 421 -4.71 -10.74 -6.58
C ALA A 421 -3.44 -11.41 -7.12
N LEU A 422 -3.54 -12.21 -8.19
CA LEU A 422 -2.39 -12.81 -8.85
C LEU A 422 -1.47 -11.75 -9.46
N CYS A 423 -1.99 -10.74 -10.16
CA CYS A 423 -1.19 -9.64 -10.70
C CYS A 423 -0.44 -8.90 -9.60
N LYS A 424 -1.09 -8.60 -8.48
CA LYS A 424 -0.47 -7.97 -7.29
C LYS A 424 0.60 -8.86 -6.67
N ALA A 425 0.29 -10.14 -6.46
CA ALA A 425 1.22 -11.12 -5.87
C ALA A 425 2.49 -11.29 -6.71
N LEU A 426 2.36 -11.18 -8.04
CA LEU A 426 3.47 -11.19 -8.98
C LEU A 426 4.22 -9.85 -9.10
N GLY A 427 3.84 -8.85 -8.31
CA GLY A 427 4.50 -7.53 -8.28
C GLY A 427 4.00 -6.53 -9.32
N GLY A 428 2.90 -6.82 -10.05
CA GLY A 428 2.26 -5.86 -10.97
C GLY A 428 3.17 -5.29 -12.04
N GLY A 429 4.14 -6.05 -12.53
CA GLY A 429 5.10 -5.58 -13.53
C GLY A 429 6.19 -4.63 -12.99
N TRP A 430 6.34 -4.53 -11.68
CA TRP A 430 7.40 -3.73 -11.06
C TRP A 430 8.80 -4.21 -11.48
N LYS A 431 9.69 -3.23 -11.64
CA LYS A 431 11.12 -3.48 -11.90
C LYS A 431 11.92 -2.65 -10.91
N ALA A 432 12.94 -3.26 -10.33
CA ALA A 432 13.89 -2.52 -9.49
C ALA A 432 14.47 -1.34 -10.28
N PRO A 433 14.57 -0.15 -9.70
CA PRO A 433 15.30 0.95 -10.32
C PRO A 433 16.75 0.54 -10.54
N ALA A 434 17.29 0.89 -11.73
CA ALA A 434 18.66 0.57 -12.15
C ALA A 434 19.73 1.27 -11.33
#